data_4953a1daff802d569f90a1c4614d343e
#
_entry.id   4953a1daff802d569f90a1c4614d343e
#
_cell.length_a   1.000
_cell.length_b   1.000
_cell.length_c   1.000
_cell.angle_alpha   90.00
_cell.angle_beta   90.00
_cell.angle_gamma   90.00
#
_symmetry.space_group_name_H-M   'P 1'
#
loop_
_entity.id
_entity.type
_entity.pdbx_description
1 polymer ?
#
loop_
_entity_poly.entity_id
_entity_poly.type
_entity_poly.pdbx_seq_one_letter_code
_entity_poly.pdbx_strand_id
1 'polypeptide(L)'
;VQDRAEQIDRAASELIVLHDVSSWREFHELVLRRAGFGQVIAFPAQLESLQSHLSNSENRRADLVVFGIQPTSEHSWENLRQLRGMYTGPVLATTEHHDDEVEKRVQDLGIQDYLAVGEFGEEGLELKVETALTAHRINTMILENDLRTQRLFVNILTVMVKILESKDPYTRFHSHSVAKWSRMIGRRKGLCEEDLDRLGLAAVFHDFGKIGVPEEILCKAGPLTNEEFEIMKKHPTIARDLLSSLELLTDLLPAITHHHERWDGRGYPDGLIEEQTPLWARIINLADAYDTMTSRRTYKEPFSPDRVRGELERGRGTQFDPDLVDHFKAILDEYVKTV
;
A
#
# COMPACT_ATOMS: atom_id res chain seq x y z
N VAL A 1 -28.42 -7.71 19.33
CA VAL A 1 -27.93 -7.91 17.93
C VAL A 1 -26.42 -7.90 17.84
N GLN A 2 -25.71 -7.35 18.87
CA GLN A 2 -24.23 -7.28 18.92
C GLN A 2 -23.58 -8.60 19.40
N ASP A 3 -24.26 -9.44 20.17
CA ASP A 3 -23.68 -10.66 20.79
C ASP A 3 -23.50 -11.87 19.85
N ARG A 4 -23.97 -11.83 18.59
CA ARG A 4 -23.84 -12.96 17.66
C ARG A 4 -22.64 -12.90 16.73
N ALA A 5 -21.91 -11.78 16.70
CA ALA A 5 -20.77 -11.59 15.78
C ALA A 5 -19.43 -12.08 16.34
N GLU A 6 -19.36 -12.43 17.63
CA GLU A 6 -18.10 -12.76 18.30
C GLU A 6 -17.87 -14.26 18.51
N GLN A 7 -18.88 -15.11 18.28
CA GLN A 7 -18.67 -16.56 18.38
C GLN A 7 -17.93 -17.08 17.13
N ILE A 8 -16.81 -17.78 17.38
CA ILE A 8 -16.09 -18.51 16.33
C ILE A 8 -17.07 -19.51 15.70
N ASP A 9 -17.23 -19.42 14.37
CA ASP A 9 -17.91 -20.49 13.66
C ASP A 9 -16.95 -21.69 13.57
N ARG A 10 -16.99 -22.53 14.59
CA ARG A 10 -16.15 -23.72 14.70
C ARG A 10 -16.37 -24.66 13.52
N ALA A 11 -17.61 -24.73 13.02
CA ALA A 11 -17.97 -25.62 11.91
C ALA A 11 -17.37 -25.17 10.56
N ALA A 12 -17.10 -23.88 10.40
CA ALA A 12 -16.47 -23.32 9.21
C ALA A 12 -14.94 -23.22 9.28
N SER A 13 -14.35 -23.44 10.48
CA SER A 13 -12.90 -23.31 10.66
C SER A 13 -12.14 -24.53 10.16
N GLU A 14 -11.06 -24.30 9.39
CA GLU A 14 -10.12 -25.32 8.94
C GLU A 14 -8.88 -25.33 9.83
N LEU A 15 -8.67 -26.43 10.55
CA LEU A 15 -7.53 -26.63 11.44
C LEU A 15 -6.61 -27.69 10.86
N ILE A 16 -5.32 -27.43 10.89
CA ILE A 16 -4.30 -28.40 10.50
C ILE A 16 -3.51 -28.82 11.74
N VAL A 17 -3.40 -30.12 11.95
CA VAL A 17 -2.60 -30.71 13.02
C VAL A 17 -1.36 -31.35 12.44
N LEU A 18 -0.20 -30.92 12.88
CA LEU A 18 1.10 -31.47 12.51
C LEU A 18 1.78 -32.08 13.73
N HIS A 19 1.98 -33.38 13.78
CA HIS A 19 2.67 -34.05 14.86
C HIS A 19 3.32 -35.36 14.41
N ASP A 20 4.59 -35.58 14.73
CA ASP A 20 5.31 -36.79 14.33
C ASP A 20 4.84 -38.04 15.08
N VAL A 21 4.48 -37.89 16.36
CA VAL A 21 3.96 -38.99 17.17
C VAL A 21 2.49 -39.22 16.84
N SER A 22 2.15 -40.39 16.31
CA SER A 22 0.79 -40.73 15.84
C SER A 22 -0.27 -40.64 16.94
N SER A 23 0.03 -41.11 18.15
CA SER A 23 -0.90 -41.07 19.28
C SER A 23 -1.28 -39.63 19.70
N TRP A 24 -0.31 -38.70 19.68
CA TRP A 24 -0.56 -37.30 19.96
C TRP A 24 -1.31 -36.60 18.81
N ARG A 25 -1.01 -36.97 17.57
CA ARG A 25 -1.72 -36.45 16.40
C ARG A 25 -3.19 -36.89 16.42
N GLU A 26 -3.47 -38.13 16.71
CA GLU A 26 -4.83 -38.68 16.86
C GLU A 26 -5.58 -38.02 18.05
N PHE A 27 -4.87 -37.76 19.16
CA PHE A 27 -5.42 -37.06 20.29
C PHE A 27 -5.87 -35.63 19.91
N HIS A 28 -5.00 -34.86 19.31
CA HIS A 28 -5.35 -33.49 18.90
C HIS A 28 -6.52 -33.47 17.91
N GLU A 29 -6.49 -34.35 16.91
CA GLU A 29 -7.57 -34.45 15.92
C GLU A 29 -8.90 -34.81 16.60
N LEU A 30 -8.90 -35.80 17.49
CA LEU A 30 -10.11 -36.26 18.19
C LEU A 30 -10.70 -35.16 19.08
N VAL A 31 -9.86 -34.47 19.86
CA VAL A 31 -10.30 -33.39 20.77
C VAL A 31 -10.93 -32.26 19.98
N LEU A 32 -10.25 -31.78 18.92
CA LEU A 32 -10.74 -30.67 18.13
C LEU A 32 -12.02 -30.99 17.36
N ARG A 33 -12.15 -32.24 16.86
CA ARG A 33 -13.41 -32.69 16.23
C ARG A 33 -14.56 -32.76 17.25
N ARG A 34 -14.32 -33.25 18.47
CA ARG A 34 -15.31 -33.28 19.55
C ARG A 34 -15.72 -31.86 19.98
N ALA A 35 -14.79 -30.93 19.96
CA ALA A 35 -15.05 -29.53 20.24
C ALA A 35 -15.88 -28.81 19.15
N GLY A 36 -16.22 -29.53 18.06
CA GLY A 36 -17.10 -29.03 16.99
C GLY A 36 -16.41 -28.29 15.85
N PHE A 37 -15.07 -28.37 15.75
CA PHE A 37 -14.36 -27.85 14.59
C PHE A 37 -14.64 -28.70 13.35
N GLY A 38 -15.14 -28.09 12.28
CA GLY A 38 -15.69 -28.79 11.11
C GLY A 38 -14.65 -29.48 10.25
N GLN A 39 -13.51 -28.85 10.04
CA GLN A 39 -12.42 -29.38 9.24
C GLN A 39 -11.15 -29.47 10.07
N VAL A 40 -10.80 -30.66 10.52
CA VAL A 40 -9.52 -30.94 11.18
C VAL A 40 -8.76 -31.94 10.34
N ILE A 41 -7.60 -31.55 9.82
CA ILE A 41 -6.76 -32.35 8.95
C ILE A 41 -5.44 -32.60 9.67
N ALA A 42 -5.09 -33.86 9.87
CA ALA A 42 -3.92 -34.24 10.64
C ALA A 42 -2.87 -34.89 9.73
N PHE A 43 -1.63 -34.38 9.80
CA PHE A 43 -0.48 -34.90 9.07
C PHE A 43 0.67 -35.27 10.02
N PRO A 44 1.57 -36.20 9.66
CA PRO A 44 2.92 -36.19 10.23
C PRO A 44 3.55 -34.80 10.08
N ALA A 45 4.46 -34.41 10.97
CA ALA A 45 5.12 -33.09 10.89
C ALA A 45 6.11 -33.00 9.68
N GLN A 46 5.67 -33.49 8.52
CA GLN A 46 6.34 -33.41 7.23
C GLN A 46 5.73 -32.31 6.42
N LEU A 47 6.51 -31.26 6.17
CA LEU A 47 6.02 -30.04 5.53
C LEU A 47 5.60 -30.21 4.08
N GLU A 48 6.09 -31.23 3.38
CA GLU A 48 5.68 -31.55 2.01
C GLU A 48 4.16 -31.83 1.90
N SER A 49 3.60 -32.50 2.90
CA SER A 49 2.16 -32.77 2.97
C SER A 49 1.36 -31.51 3.18
N LEU A 50 1.84 -30.62 4.05
CA LEU A 50 1.22 -29.31 4.27
C LEU A 50 1.34 -28.43 3.02
N GLN A 51 2.50 -28.38 2.41
CA GLN A 51 2.74 -27.57 1.21
C GLN A 51 1.86 -28.02 0.04
N SER A 52 1.72 -29.32 -0.16
CA SER A 52 0.79 -29.88 -1.14
C SER A 52 -0.65 -29.52 -0.84
N HIS A 53 -1.06 -29.55 0.43
CA HIS A 53 -2.40 -29.19 0.85
C HIS A 53 -2.69 -27.70 0.62
N LEU A 54 -1.79 -26.81 1.03
CA LEU A 54 -1.94 -25.36 0.86
C LEU A 54 -1.85 -24.91 -0.61
N SER A 55 -1.09 -25.64 -1.45
CA SER A 55 -0.95 -25.32 -2.88
C SER A 55 -2.13 -25.78 -3.73
N ASN A 56 -2.82 -26.85 -3.34
CA ASN A 56 -3.92 -27.43 -4.11
C ASN A 56 -5.29 -26.82 -3.86
N SER A 57 -5.41 -25.88 -2.93
CA SER A 57 -6.69 -25.31 -2.56
C SER A 57 -6.85 -23.91 -3.14
N GLU A 58 -7.58 -23.77 -4.24
CA GLU A 58 -7.90 -22.48 -4.89
C GLU A 58 -8.59 -21.46 -3.95
N ASN A 59 -8.98 -21.84 -2.71
CA ASN A 59 -9.66 -20.95 -1.76
C ASN A 59 -9.55 -21.34 -0.27
N ARG A 60 -8.71 -22.27 0.13
CA ARG A 60 -8.64 -22.71 1.52
C ARG A 60 -7.31 -22.35 2.15
N ARG A 61 -7.35 -21.34 3.02
CA ARG A 61 -6.24 -21.03 3.92
C ARG A 61 -6.58 -21.68 5.24
N ALA A 62 -5.65 -22.48 5.79
CA ALA A 62 -5.79 -22.97 7.17
C ALA A 62 -6.02 -21.77 8.11
N ASP A 63 -7.03 -21.85 8.96
CA ASP A 63 -7.31 -20.81 9.95
C ASP A 63 -6.34 -20.87 11.12
N LEU A 64 -5.83 -22.07 11.46
CA LEU A 64 -4.82 -22.31 12.49
C LEU A 64 -4.05 -23.60 12.19
N VAL A 65 -2.76 -23.58 12.45
CA VAL A 65 -1.92 -24.77 12.50
C VAL A 65 -1.56 -25.11 13.94
N VAL A 66 -1.91 -26.33 14.38
CA VAL A 66 -1.45 -26.89 15.67
C VAL A 66 -0.22 -27.73 15.40
N PHE A 67 0.92 -27.37 15.94
CA PHE A 67 2.20 -28.05 15.71
C PHE A 67 2.73 -28.68 17.01
N GLY A 68 2.79 -30.00 17.03
CA GLY A 68 3.36 -30.75 18.14
C GLY A 68 4.88 -30.81 18.07
N ILE A 69 5.54 -30.26 19.09
CA ILE A 69 6.99 -30.22 19.20
C ILE A 69 7.49 -31.43 19.99
N GLN A 70 8.55 -32.04 19.48
CA GLN A 70 9.40 -32.95 20.25
C GLN A 70 10.64 -32.18 20.70
N PRO A 71 10.74 -31.74 21.98
CA PRO A 71 11.79 -30.84 22.45
C PRO A 71 13.22 -31.30 22.17
N THR A 72 13.44 -32.63 22.23
CA THR A 72 14.75 -33.27 22.02
C THR A 72 15.10 -33.49 20.56
N SER A 73 14.17 -33.24 19.61
CA SER A 73 14.36 -33.44 18.18
C SER A 73 14.70 -32.15 17.46
N GLU A 74 15.92 -31.99 17.01
CA GLU A 74 16.31 -30.85 16.15
C GLU A 74 15.52 -30.84 14.82
N HIS A 75 15.12 -32.01 14.31
CA HIS A 75 14.26 -32.11 13.14
C HIS A 75 12.88 -31.46 13.37
N SER A 76 12.29 -31.65 14.56
CA SER A 76 11.03 -31.00 14.93
C SER A 76 11.16 -29.47 14.94
N TRP A 77 12.27 -28.94 15.45
CA TRP A 77 12.56 -27.51 15.45
C TRP A 77 12.79 -26.93 14.05
N GLU A 78 13.47 -27.67 13.19
CA GLU A 78 13.69 -27.27 11.81
C GLU A 78 12.38 -27.22 11.03
N ASN A 79 11.50 -28.22 11.22
CA ASN A 79 10.15 -28.22 10.61
C ASN A 79 9.32 -27.04 11.09
N LEU A 80 9.36 -26.70 12.39
CA LEU A 80 8.64 -25.53 12.93
C LEU A 80 9.17 -24.21 12.33
N ARG A 81 10.49 -24.08 12.16
CA ARG A 81 11.10 -22.92 11.53
C ARG A 81 10.67 -22.78 10.07
N GLN A 82 10.70 -23.87 9.30
CA GLN A 82 10.28 -23.90 7.91
C GLN A 82 8.79 -23.61 7.78
N LEU A 83 7.94 -24.18 8.67
CA LEU A 83 6.52 -23.84 8.73
C LEU A 83 6.31 -22.32 8.86
N ARG A 84 7.03 -21.69 9.79
CA ARG A 84 6.90 -20.23 10.00
C ARG A 84 7.36 -19.42 8.79
N GLY A 85 8.32 -19.91 8.02
CA GLY A 85 8.77 -19.28 6.77
C GLY A 85 7.75 -19.36 5.62
N MET A 86 6.87 -20.35 5.62
CA MET A 86 5.90 -20.57 4.53
C MET A 86 4.44 -20.25 4.89
N TYR A 87 4.11 -20.19 6.19
CA TYR A 87 2.76 -19.94 6.70
C TYR A 87 2.73 -18.73 7.62
N THR A 88 1.96 -17.71 7.25
CA THR A 88 1.84 -16.44 7.98
C THR A 88 0.68 -16.38 8.97
N GLY A 89 -0.19 -17.39 8.95
CA GLY A 89 -1.33 -17.50 9.86
C GLY A 89 -0.92 -17.89 11.30
N PRO A 90 -1.89 -18.07 12.19
CA PRO A 90 -1.64 -18.44 13.57
C PRO A 90 -1.13 -19.89 13.69
N VAL A 91 -0.14 -20.06 14.54
CA VAL A 91 0.44 -21.36 14.88
C VAL A 91 0.36 -21.55 16.39
N LEU A 92 -0.26 -22.63 16.84
CA LEU A 92 -0.22 -23.09 18.22
C LEU A 92 0.83 -24.19 18.34
N ALA A 93 1.90 -23.93 19.04
CA ALA A 93 2.90 -24.94 19.37
C ALA A 93 2.46 -25.74 20.60
N THR A 94 2.56 -27.07 20.56
CA THR A 94 2.15 -27.93 21.67
C THR A 94 3.28 -28.87 22.08
N THR A 95 3.37 -29.15 23.39
CA THR A 95 4.24 -30.20 23.96
C THR A 95 3.47 -31.04 24.96
N GLU A 96 4.04 -32.14 25.40
CA GLU A 96 3.43 -32.96 26.47
C GLU A 96 3.54 -32.27 27.83
N HIS A 97 4.74 -31.74 28.16
CA HIS A 97 5.02 -31.09 29.43
C HIS A 97 5.51 -29.66 29.19
N HIS A 98 5.29 -28.80 30.18
CA HIS A 98 5.77 -27.43 30.13
C HIS A 98 7.31 -27.39 30.32
N ASP A 99 7.95 -26.53 29.50
CA ASP A 99 9.37 -26.28 29.55
C ASP A 99 9.63 -24.81 29.14
N ASP A 100 10.14 -24.02 30.07
CA ASP A 100 10.40 -22.59 29.87
C ASP A 100 11.41 -22.33 28.70
N GLU A 101 12.37 -23.23 28.50
CA GLU A 101 13.33 -23.11 27.40
C GLU A 101 12.68 -23.36 26.05
N VAL A 102 11.78 -24.35 25.99
CA VAL A 102 10.96 -24.63 24.80
C VAL A 102 10.02 -23.47 24.50
N GLU A 103 9.31 -22.93 25.49
CA GLU A 103 8.43 -21.79 25.30
C GLU A 103 9.18 -20.57 24.78
N LYS A 104 10.32 -20.26 25.35
CA LYS A 104 11.18 -19.18 24.88
C LYS A 104 11.65 -19.39 23.44
N ARG A 105 12.07 -20.59 23.08
CA ARG A 105 12.52 -20.92 21.73
C ARG A 105 11.39 -20.82 20.71
N VAL A 106 10.15 -21.15 21.10
CA VAL A 106 8.93 -20.97 20.30
C VAL A 106 8.65 -19.49 20.06
N GLN A 107 8.76 -18.65 21.12
CA GLN A 107 8.58 -17.19 21.02
C GLN A 107 9.66 -16.54 20.13
N ASP A 108 10.90 -16.99 20.20
CA ASP A 108 12.02 -16.51 19.35
C ASP A 108 11.77 -16.79 17.85
N LEU A 109 10.93 -17.79 17.53
CA LEU A 109 10.47 -18.06 16.17
C LEU A 109 9.24 -17.21 15.75
N GLY A 110 8.81 -16.28 16.60
CA GLY A 110 7.65 -15.42 16.35
C GLY A 110 6.30 -16.16 16.49
N ILE A 111 6.28 -17.27 17.23
CA ILE A 111 5.06 -18.01 17.56
C ILE A 111 4.69 -17.64 18.99
N GLN A 112 3.54 -17.00 19.17
CA GLN A 112 3.10 -16.49 20.47
C GLN A 112 2.27 -17.50 21.28
N ASP A 113 1.68 -18.49 20.61
CA ASP A 113 0.80 -19.47 21.24
C ASP A 113 1.53 -20.78 21.49
N TYR A 114 1.66 -21.13 22.77
CA TYR A 114 2.26 -22.37 23.27
C TYR A 114 1.37 -23.02 24.31
N LEU A 115 1.32 -24.34 24.33
CA LEU A 115 0.52 -25.12 25.30
C LEU A 115 1.20 -26.46 25.65
N ALA A 116 1.36 -26.72 26.94
CA ALA A 116 1.71 -28.04 27.47
C ALA A 116 0.42 -28.89 27.65
N VAL A 117 0.08 -29.68 26.64
CA VAL A 117 -1.22 -30.40 26.60
C VAL A 117 -1.33 -31.44 27.71
N GLY A 118 -0.24 -32.07 28.11
CA GLY A 118 -0.22 -33.03 29.22
C GLY A 118 -0.63 -32.44 30.56
N GLU A 119 -0.50 -31.14 30.75
CA GLU A 119 -0.87 -30.45 31.98
C GLU A 119 -2.30 -29.88 31.93
N PHE A 120 -2.74 -29.41 30.77
CA PHE A 120 -4.02 -28.71 30.62
C PHE A 120 -5.12 -29.58 29.98
N GLY A 121 -4.75 -30.73 29.40
CA GLY A 121 -5.71 -31.68 28.87
C GLY A 121 -6.52 -31.19 27.66
N GLU A 122 -7.67 -31.85 27.43
CA GLU A 122 -8.57 -31.55 26.31
C GLU A 122 -9.14 -30.12 26.38
N GLU A 123 -9.60 -29.70 27.56
CA GLU A 123 -10.19 -28.38 27.78
C GLU A 123 -9.18 -27.25 27.53
N GLY A 124 -7.92 -27.46 27.93
CA GLY A 124 -6.84 -26.48 27.68
C GLY A 124 -6.53 -26.34 26.21
N LEU A 125 -6.49 -27.42 25.46
CA LEU A 125 -6.28 -27.39 24.01
C LEU A 125 -7.42 -26.67 23.30
N GLU A 126 -8.68 -26.98 23.62
CA GLU A 126 -9.86 -26.33 23.06
C GLU A 126 -9.83 -24.82 23.30
N LEU A 127 -9.65 -24.42 24.56
CA LEU A 127 -9.61 -23.01 24.95
C LEU A 127 -8.47 -22.25 24.22
N LYS A 128 -7.29 -22.86 24.11
CA LYS A 128 -6.12 -22.23 23.48
C LYS A 128 -6.32 -22.06 21.98
N VAL A 129 -6.90 -23.05 21.31
CA VAL A 129 -7.26 -22.97 19.89
C VAL A 129 -8.28 -21.85 19.65
N GLU A 130 -9.33 -21.77 20.45
CA GLU A 130 -10.30 -20.68 20.34
C GLU A 130 -9.67 -19.31 20.54
N THR A 131 -8.82 -19.19 21.55
CA THR A 131 -8.14 -17.92 21.86
C THR A 131 -7.26 -17.50 20.69
N ALA A 132 -6.46 -18.41 20.12
CA ALA A 132 -5.58 -18.14 18.98
C ALA A 132 -6.38 -17.72 17.74
N LEU A 133 -7.45 -18.44 17.42
CA LEU A 133 -8.36 -18.10 16.32
C LEU A 133 -9.03 -16.74 16.50
N THR A 134 -9.53 -16.47 17.73
CA THR A 134 -10.17 -15.19 18.06
C THR A 134 -9.20 -14.03 17.91
N ALA A 135 -8.01 -14.16 18.48
CA ALA A 135 -6.97 -13.13 18.39
C ALA A 135 -6.57 -12.85 16.93
N HIS A 136 -6.39 -13.92 16.13
CA HIS A 136 -6.08 -13.76 14.71
C HIS A 136 -7.19 -13.06 13.94
N ARG A 137 -8.46 -13.45 14.16
CA ARG A 137 -9.61 -12.80 13.50
C ARG A 137 -9.71 -11.32 13.88
N ILE A 138 -9.58 -10.99 15.16
CA ILE A 138 -9.59 -9.59 15.62
C ILE A 138 -8.48 -8.80 14.93
N ASN A 139 -7.25 -9.30 14.91
CA ASN A 139 -6.13 -8.64 14.28
C ASN A 139 -6.35 -8.44 12.76
N THR A 140 -6.87 -9.45 12.08
CA THR A 140 -7.21 -9.36 10.66
C THR A 140 -8.30 -8.32 10.40
N MET A 141 -9.37 -8.32 11.23
CA MET A 141 -10.46 -7.33 11.11
C MET A 141 -9.98 -5.90 11.37
N ILE A 142 -9.09 -5.70 12.35
CA ILE A 142 -8.48 -4.38 12.62
C ILE A 142 -7.70 -3.93 11.39
N LEU A 143 -6.83 -4.77 10.84
CA LEU A 143 -6.02 -4.45 9.68
C LEU A 143 -6.87 -4.17 8.44
N GLU A 144 -7.88 -4.98 8.16
CA GLU A 144 -8.81 -4.77 7.04
C GLU A 144 -9.60 -3.47 7.18
N ASN A 145 -10.07 -3.17 8.40
CA ASN A 145 -10.81 -1.94 8.68
C ASN A 145 -9.92 -0.71 8.52
N ASP A 146 -8.67 -0.80 8.95
CA ASP A 146 -7.70 0.29 8.80
C ASP A 146 -7.40 0.57 7.32
N LEU A 147 -7.11 -0.47 6.54
CA LEU A 147 -6.92 -0.37 5.09
C LEU A 147 -8.16 0.17 4.37
N ARG A 148 -9.37 -0.25 4.80
CA ARG A 148 -10.62 0.26 4.25
C ARG A 148 -10.80 1.74 4.56
N THR A 149 -10.50 2.16 5.77
CA THR A 149 -10.58 3.55 6.20
C THR A 149 -9.61 4.42 5.42
N GLN A 150 -8.37 3.97 5.24
CA GLN A 150 -7.37 4.66 4.43
C GLN A 150 -7.83 4.82 2.97
N ARG A 151 -8.37 3.76 2.36
CA ARG A 151 -8.91 3.82 0.98
C ARG A 151 -10.08 4.80 0.86
N LEU A 152 -11.01 4.77 1.83
CA LEU A 152 -12.14 5.72 1.84
C LEU A 152 -11.64 7.16 1.92
N PHE A 153 -10.62 7.41 2.73
CA PHE A 153 -10.04 8.74 2.89
C PHE A 153 -9.42 9.25 1.58
N VAL A 154 -8.60 8.44 0.92
CA VAL A 154 -8.01 8.79 -0.39
C VAL A 154 -9.11 9.05 -1.43
N ASN A 155 -10.17 8.24 -1.43
CA ASN A 155 -11.30 8.45 -2.33
C ASN A 155 -12.03 9.78 -2.08
N ILE A 156 -12.24 10.16 -0.82
CA ILE A 156 -12.85 11.45 -0.47
C ILE A 156 -11.99 12.61 -0.98
N LEU A 157 -10.69 12.59 -0.73
CA LEU A 157 -9.77 13.62 -1.22
C LEU A 157 -9.77 13.68 -2.75
N THR A 158 -9.79 12.52 -3.43
CA THR A 158 -9.88 12.46 -4.90
C THR A 158 -11.18 13.09 -5.42
N VAL A 159 -12.30 12.88 -4.71
CA VAL A 159 -13.57 13.56 -5.04
C VAL A 159 -13.46 15.06 -4.84
N MET A 160 -12.78 15.53 -3.78
CA MET A 160 -12.55 16.96 -3.56
C MET A 160 -11.71 17.59 -4.69
N VAL A 161 -10.68 16.89 -5.18
CA VAL A 161 -9.92 17.33 -6.38
C VAL A 161 -10.84 17.46 -7.58
N LYS A 162 -11.71 16.47 -7.84
CA LYS A 162 -12.68 16.54 -8.96
C LYS A 162 -13.67 17.71 -8.83
N ILE A 163 -14.11 18.02 -7.60
CA ILE A 163 -14.97 19.18 -7.33
C ILE A 163 -14.21 20.46 -7.64
N LEU A 164 -12.95 20.55 -7.21
CA LEU A 164 -12.09 21.69 -7.49
C LEU A 164 -11.87 21.86 -9.02
N GLU A 165 -11.51 20.79 -9.72
CA GLU A 165 -11.39 20.79 -11.18
C GLU A 165 -12.70 21.15 -11.90
N SER A 166 -13.86 20.85 -11.31
CA SER A 166 -15.15 21.22 -11.91
C SER A 166 -15.44 22.72 -11.86
N LYS A 167 -14.82 23.44 -10.93
CA LYS A 167 -14.91 24.91 -10.82
C LYS A 167 -13.97 25.63 -11.77
N ASP A 168 -12.81 25.01 -12.06
CA ASP A 168 -11.85 25.53 -13.01
C ASP A 168 -12.17 24.95 -14.41
N PRO A 169 -12.69 25.75 -15.35
CA PRO A 169 -13.09 25.27 -16.66
C PRO A 169 -11.94 24.66 -17.48
N TYR A 170 -10.71 24.79 -17.00
CA TYR A 170 -9.49 24.36 -17.71
C TYR A 170 -8.90 23.03 -17.22
N THR A 171 -9.39 22.46 -16.10
CA THR A 171 -8.70 21.36 -15.40
C THR A 171 -9.45 20.04 -15.39
N ARG A 172 -10.55 19.91 -16.16
CA ARG A 172 -11.32 18.66 -16.18
C ARG A 172 -10.44 17.49 -16.67
N PHE A 173 -10.23 16.49 -15.80
CA PHE A 173 -9.31 15.36 -15.98
C PHE A 173 -7.80 15.68 -15.99
N HIS A 174 -7.41 16.92 -15.75
CA HIS A 174 -6.00 17.36 -15.73
C HIS A 174 -5.17 16.53 -14.74
N SER A 175 -5.58 16.46 -13.46
CA SER A 175 -4.82 15.74 -12.42
C SER A 175 -4.60 14.26 -12.77
N HIS A 176 -5.58 13.62 -13.40
CA HIS A 176 -5.46 12.24 -13.85
C HIS A 176 -4.48 12.09 -15.04
N SER A 177 -4.49 13.06 -15.94
CA SER A 177 -3.55 13.10 -17.08
C SER A 177 -2.13 13.31 -16.58
N VAL A 178 -1.92 14.28 -15.68
CA VAL A 178 -0.62 14.52 -15.05
C VAL A 178 -0.13 13.28 -14.31
N ALA A 179 -0.99 12.60 -13.55
CA ALA A 179 -0.64 11.35 -12.87
C ALA A 179 -0.23 10.23 -13.85
N LYS A 180 -0.96 10.09 -14.98
CA LYS A 180 -0.59 9.12 -16.03
C LYS A 180 0.81 9.38 -16.57
N TRP A 181 1.10 10.62 -16.96
CA TRP A 181 2.40 10.98 -17.54
C TRP A 181 3.52 10.89 -16.50
N SER A 182 3.26 11.31 -15.25
CA SER A 182 4.22 11.16 -14.15
C SER A 182 4.62 9.70 -13.93
N ARG A 183 3.65 8.78 -13.90
CA ARG A 183 3.94 7.33 -13.78
C ARG A 183 4.75 6.80 -14.95
N MET A 184 4.47 7.24 -16.18
CA MET A 184 5.24 6.82 -17.36
C MET A 184 6.69 7.31 -17.29
N ILE A 185 6.92 8.56 -16.90
CA ILE A 185 8.26 9.13 -16.70
C ILE A 185 8.98 8.39 -15.56
N GLY A 186 8.32 8.22 -14.42
CA GLY A 186 8.86 7.53 -13.25
C GLY A 186 9.26 6.08 -13.56
N ARG A 187 8.42 5.33 -14.28
CA ARG A 187 8.72 3.96 -14.70
C ARG A 187 9.96 3.89 -15.60
N ARG A 188 10.09 4.82 -16.54
CA ARG A 188 11.28 4.89 -17.39
C ARG A 188 12.53 5.31 -16.61
N LYS A 189 12.37 6.08 -15.54
CA LYS A 189 13.45 6.42 -14.60
C LYS A 189 13.84 5.26 -13.68
N GLY A 190 13.07 4.18 -13.64
CA GLY A 190 13.36 2.97 -12.86
C GLY A 190 12.73 2.94 -11.47
N LEU A 191 11.70 3.74 -11.21
CA LEU A 191 10.94 3.66 -9.96
C LEU A 191 10.19 2.32 -9.85
N CYS A 192 10.10 1.77 -8.64
CA CYS A 192 9.31 0.57 -8.35
C CYS A 192 7.80 0.86 -8.42
N GLU A 193 6.97 -0.18 -8.50
CA GLU A 193 5.50 0.03 -8.63
C GLU A 193 4.90 0.76 -7.44
N GLU A 194 5.40 0.56 -6.23
CA GLU A 194 4.96 1.28 -5.03
C GLU A 194 5.25 2.78 -5.14
N ASP A 195 6.47 3.16 -5.54
CA ASP A 195 6.83 4.55 -5.79
C ASP A 195 6.01 5.17 -6.93
N LEU A 196 5.68 4.38 -7.97
CA LEU A 196 4.83 4.83 -9.08
C LEU A 196 3.40 5.11 -8.63
N ASP A 197 2.85 4.30 -7.74
CA ASP A 197 1.53 4.53 -7.16
C ASP A 197 1.52 5.78 -6.29
N ARG A 198 2.53 5.96 -5.45
CA ARG A 198 2.71 7.14 -4.61
C ARG A 198 2.94 8.40 -5.43
N LEU A 199 3.80 8.36 -6.44
CA LEU A 199 4.00 9.47 -7.40
C LEU A 199 2.69 9.83 -8.12
N GLY A 200 1.93 8.83 -8.57
CA GLY A 200 0.63 9.05 -9.19
C GLY A 200 -0.34 9.77 -8.27
N LEU A 201 -0.37 9.40 -7.00
CA LEU A 201 -1.21 10.05 -5.99
C LEU A 201 -0.74 11.48 -5.71
N ALA A 202 0.57 11.73 -5.59
CA ALA A 202 1.13 13.07 -5.46
C ALA A 202 0.73 13.97 -6.65
N ALA A 203 0.79 13.41 -7.87
CA ALA A 203 0.37 14.11 -9.07
C ALA A 203 -1.15 14.41 -9.10
N VAL A 204 -2.00 13.54 -8.53
CA VAL A 204 -3.44 13.85 -8.38
C VAL A 204 -3.65 15.03 -7.44
N PHE A 205 -2.84 15.16 -6.38
CA PHE A 205 -3.02 16.17 -5.34
C PHE A 205 -2.15 17.41 -5.53
N HIS A 206 -1.31 17.51 -6.57
CA HIS A 206 -0.38 18.62 -6.73
C HIS A 206 -1.05 20.01 -6.63
N ASP A 207 -2.22 20.12 -7.20
CA ASP A 207 -3.03 21.33 -7.29
C ASP A 207 -4.10 21.47 -6.17
N PHE A 208 -4.14 20.54 -5.20
CA PHE A 208 -5.18 20.50 -4.16
C PHE A 208 -5.31 21.84 -3.40
N GLY A 209 -4.21 22.54 -3.19
CA GLY A 209 -4.20 23.82 -2.47
C GLY A 209 -4.89 24.97 -3.21
N LYS A 210 -5.26 24.83 -4.47
CA LYS A 210 -6.10 25.80 -5.19
C LYS A 210 -7.46 26.01 -4.52
N ILE A 211 -7.89 25.07 -3.67
CA ILE A 211 -9.09 25.25 -2.84
C ILE A 211 -9.01 26.47 -1.92
N GLY A 212 -7.80 26.88 -1.53
CA GLY A 212 -7.57 28.07 -0.70
C GLY A 212 -7.32 29.36 -1.51
N VAL A 213 -7.38 29.29 -2.84
CA VAL A 213 -7.25 30.46 -3.72
C VAL A 213 -8.63 31.11 -3.92
N PRO A 214 -8.80 32.43 -3.82
CA PRO A 214 -10.06 33.07 -4.09
C PRO A 214 -10.62 32.74 -5.47
N GLU A 215 -11.93 32.48 -5.54
CA GLU A 215 -12.60 32.04 -6.78
C GLU A 215 -12.47 33.07 -7.91
N GLU A 216 -12.45 34.34 -7.56
CA GLU A 216 -12.27 35.46 -8.49
C GLU A 216 -10.91 35.42 -9.22
N ILE A 217 -9.87 34.89 -8.54
CA ILE A 217 -8.54 34.67 -9.12
C ILE A 217 -8.49 33.35 -9.87
N LEU A 218 -9.00 32.28 -9.28
CA LEU A 218 -8.99 30.94 -9.86
C LEU A 218 -9.74 30.87 -11.19
N CYS A 219 -10.91 31.49 -11.26
CA CYS A 219 -11.82 31.46 -12.41
C CYS A 219 -11.69 32.68 -13.34
N LYS A 220 -10.65 33.50 -13.17
CA LYS A 220 -10.46 34.72 -13.95
C LYS A 220 -10.34 34.46 -15.46
N ALA A 221 -11.18 35.07 -16.26
CA ALA A 221 -11.20 34.96 -17.73
C ALA A 221 -10.09 35.79 -18.42
N GLY A 222 -8.87 35.77 -17.94
CA GLY A 222 -7.77 36.52 -18.51
C GLY A 222 -6.46 36.34 -17.75
N PRO A 223 -5.38 37.03 -18.13
CA PRO A 223 -4.12 36.95 -17.40
C PRO A 223 -4.25 37.48 -15.98
N LEU A 224 -3.61 36.83 -15.02
CA LEU A 224 -3.49 37.28 -13.66
C LEU A 224 -2.61 38.54 -13.59
N THR A 225 -2.93 39.50 -12.70
CA THR A 225 -1.98 40.56 -12.34
C THR A 225 -0.83 39.96 -11.53
N ASN A 226 0.21 40.77 -11.29
CA ASN A 226 1.34 40.28 -10.48
C ASN A 226 0.90 39.91 -9.06
N GLU A 227 0.00 40.72 -8.46
CA GLU A 227 -0.54 40.51 -7.11
C GLU A 227 -1.40 39.24 -7.05
N GLU A 228 -2.25 39.03 -8.05
CA GLU A 228 -3.06 37.81 -8.16
C GLU A 228 -2.20 36.58 -8.39
N PHE A 229 -1.12 36.70 -9.19
CA PHE A 229 -0.18 35.63 -9.40
C PHE A 229 0.58 35.26 -8.12
N GLU A 230 0.96 36.27 -7.26
CA GLU A 230 1.55 35.98 -5.96
C GLU A 230 0.60 35.22 -5.01
N ILE A 231 -0.72 35.47 -5.13
CA ILE A 231 -1.73 34.70 -4.39
C ILE A 231 -1.81 33.26 -4.95
N MET A 232 -1.84 33.12 -6.26
CA MET A 232 -1.87 31.80 -6.93
C MET A 232 -0.66 30.96 -6.55
N LYS A 233 0.54 31.54 -6.48
CA LYS A 233 1.79 30.84 -6.10
C LYS A 233 1.76 30.20 -4.70
N LYS A 234 0.78 30.54 -3.87
CA LYS A 234 0.65 29.96 -2.52
C LYS A 234 -0.01 28.60 -2.52
N HIS A 235 -0.65 28.15 -3.61
CA HIS A 235 -1.39 26.87 -3.58
C HIS A 235 -0.52 25.65 -3.20
N PRO A 236 0.78 25.53 -3.56
CA PRO A 236 1.56 24.37 -3.13
C PRO A 236 1.77 24.32 -1.61
N THR A 237 2.02 25.48 -0.99
CA THR A 237 2.15 25.57 0.47
C THR A 237 0.81 25.39 1.18
N ILE A 238 -0.28 25.90 0.63
CA ILE A 238 -1.64 25.62 1.13
C ILE A 238 -1.94 24.12 1.07
N ALA A 239 -1.61 23.44 -0.04
CA ALA A 239 -1.78 22.01 -0.16
C ALA A 239 -0.99 21.26 0.92
N ARG A 240 0.29 21.59 1.11
CA ARG A 240 1.12 21.03 2.19
C ARG A 240 0.46 21.21 3.55
N ASP A 241 0.03 22.43 3.88
CA ASP A 241 -0.52 22.74 5.21
C ASP A 241 -1.85 21.99 5.46
N LEU A 242 -2.71 21.88 4.45
CA LEU A 242 -3.96 21.13 4.54
C LEU A 242 -3.74 19.60 4.66
N LEU A 243 -2.75 19.06 3.95
CA LEU A 243 -2.51 17.60 3.89
C LEU A 243 -1.52 17.12 4.97
N SER A 244 -0.81 18.03 5.66
CA SER A 244 0.24 17.67 6.63
C SER A 244 -0.26 16.92 7.86
N SER A 245 -1.53 17.07 8.22
CA SER A 245 -2.16 16.33 9.33
C SER A 245 -2.43 14.86 9.00
N LEU A 246 -2.23 14.45 7.76
CA LEU A 246 -2.54 13.14 7.25
C LEU A 246 -1.25 12.31 7.09
N GLU A 247 -0.93 11.48 8.09
CA GLU A 247 0.28 10.65 8.08
C GLU A 247 0.43 9.84 6.79
N LEU A 248 -0.68 9.33 6.26
CA LEU A 248 -0.74 8.58 5.00
C LEU A 248 -0.15 9.33 3.79
N LEU A 249 -0.12 10.67 3.81
CA LEU A 249 0.30 11.50 2.68
C LEU A 249 1.64 12.22 2.93
N THR A 250 2.28 11.99 4.08
CA THR A 250 3.50 12.72 4.50
C THR A 250 4.62 12.64 3.47
N ASP A 251 4.83 11.48 2.88
CA ASP A 251 5.85 11.24 1.85
C ASP A 251 5.55 11.92 0.50
N LEU A 252 4.28 12.29 0.25
CA LEU A 252 3.87 13.00 -0.95
C LEU A 252 4.10 14.51 -0.84
N LEU A 253 4.12 15.05 0.38
CA LEU A 253 4.18 16.50 0.61
C LEU A 253 5.38 17.20 -0.06
N PRO A 254 6.59 16.63 -0.07
CA PRO A 254 7.70 17.24 -0.78
C PRO A 254 7.43 17.41 -2.28
N ALA A 255 6.81 16.41 -2.92
CA ALA A 255 6.46 16.48 -4.33
C ALA A 255 5.35 17.50 -4.61
N ILE A 256 4.31 17.52 -3.78
CA ILE A 256 3.18 18.47 -3.87
C ILE A 256 3.65 19.90 -3.63
N THR A 257 4.54 20.13 -2.66
CA THR A 257 5.00 21.48 -2.30
C THR A 257 5.90 22.07 -3.37
N HIS A 258 6.74 21.24 -4.03
CA HIS A 258 7.81 21.74 -4.88
C HIS A 258 7.59 21.48 -6.38
N HIS A 259 6.37 21.10 -6.81
CA HIS A 259 6.10 20.81 -8.23
C HIS A 259 6.20 22.03 -9.16
N HIS A 260 6.25 23.22 -8.63
CA HIS A 260 6.52 24.46 -9.39
C HIS A 260 7.97 24.98 -9.23
N GLU A 261 8.83 24.21 -8.56
CA GLU A 261 10.26 24.50 -8.62
C GLU A 261 10.79 24.26 -10.03
N ARG A 262 11.82 25.02 -10.37
CA ARG A 262 12.48 24.98 -11.67
C ARG A 262 13.91 24.50 -11.50
N TRP A 263 14.44 23.84 -12.49
CA TRP A 263 15.82 23.38 -12.47
C TRP A 263 16.82 24.53 -12.24
N ASP A 264 16.54 25.72 -12.81
CA ASP A 264 17.36 26.93 -12.71
C ASP A 264 17.18 27.72 -11.39
N GLY A 265 16.38 27.23 -10.42
CA GLY A 265 16.13 27.88 -9.13
C GLY A 265 15.21 29.10 -9.18
N ARG A 266 14.57 29.38 -10.33
CA ARG A 266 13.61 30.48 -10.49
C ARG A 266 12.17 30.06 -10.25
N GLY A 267 12.00 28.90 -9.65
CA GLY A 267 10.70 28.36 -9.26
C GLY A 267 10.19 28.89 -7.94
N TYR A 268 9.16 28.27 -7.43
CA TYR A 268 8.56 28.56 -6.13
C TYR A 268 8.06 27.25 -5.48
N PRO A 269 7.91 27.20 -4.14
CA PRO A 269 7.95 28.30 -3.17
C PRO A 269 9.36 28.65 -2.67
N ASP A 270 10.34 27.76 -2.73
CA ASP A 270 11.61 27.88 -2.00
C ASP A 270 12.81 28.22 -2.91
N GLY A 271 12.63 28.19 -4.24
CA GLY A 271 13.68 28.48 -5.22
C GLY A 271 14.79 27.40 -5.24
N LEU A 272 14.42 26.13 -5.08
CA LEU A 272 15.34 25.00 -5.09
C LEU A 272 16.00 24.84 -6.46
N ILE A 273 17.30 24.49 -6.45
CA ILE A 273 18.11 24.36 -7.68
C ILE A 273 18.41 22.89 -7.94
N GLU A 274 18.25 22.47 -9.20
CA GLU A 274 18.65 21.12 -9.68
C GLU A 274 18.08 20.00 -8.79
N GLU A 275 18.94 19.09 -8.33
CA GLU A 275 18.55 17.94 -7.51
C GLU A 275 18.13 18.28 -6.09
N GLN A 276 18.24 19.52 -5.64
CA GLN A 276 17.62 19.97 -4.38
C GLN A 276 16.10 19.83 -4.46
N THR A 277 15.54 19.97 -5.67
CA THR A 277 14.12 19.70 -5.93
C THR A 277 13.88 18.18 -5.92
N PRO A 278 12.94 17.69 -5.09
CA PRO A 278 12.61 16.25 -5.04
C PRO A 278 12.32 15.67 -6.42
N LEU A 279 12.79 14.46 -6.69
CA LEU A 279 12.62 13.81 -8.01
C LEU A 279 11.15 13.78 -8.46
N TRP A 280 10.24 13.44 -7.56
CA TRP A 280 8.81 13.39 -7.89
C TRP A 280 8.24 14.77 -8.25
N ALA A 281 8.71 15.84 -7.60
CA ALA A 281 8.33 17.21 -7.94
C ALA A 281 8.79 17.57 -9.36
N ARG A 282 10.04 17.25 -9.71
CA ARG A 282 10.59 17.47 -11.07
C ARG A 282 9.81 16.70 -12.14
N ILE A 283 9.41 15.47 -11.83
CA ILE A 283 8.58 14.64 -12.73
C ILE A 283 7.18 15.28 -12.90
N ILE A 284 6.53 15.68 -11.83
CA ILE A 284 5.20 16.32 -11.87
C ILE A 284 5.27 17.63 -12.65
N ASN A 285 6.28 18.49 -12.41
CA ASN A 285 6.50 19.73 -13.17
C ASN A 285 6.51 19.49 -14.69
N LEU A 286 7.26 18.50 -15.15
CA LEU A 286 7.36 18.15 -16.56
C LEU A 286 6.03 17.61 -17.11
N ALA A 287 5.36 16.74 -16.35
CA ALA A 287 4.09 16.14 -16.74
C ALA A 287 2.96 17.18 -16.81
N ASP A 288 2.89 18.11 -15.84
CA ASP A 288 1.94 19.23 -15.81
C ASP A 288 2.14 20.16 -16.98
N ALA A 289 3.37 20.58 -17.23
CA ALA A 289 3.69 21.42 -18.37
C ALA A 289 3.28 20.77 -19.71
N TYR A 290 3.51 19.47 -19.86
CA TYR A 290 3.11 18.72 -21.05
C TYR A 290 1.58 18.67 -21.19
N ASP A 291 0.84 18.33 -20.13
CA ASP A 291 -0.62 18.31 -20.16
C ASP A 291 -1.18 19.70 -20.49
N THR A 292 -0.62 20.74 -19.90
CA THR A 292 -0.97 22.14 -20.18
C THR A 292 -0.76 22.54 -21.65
N MET A 293 0.24 21.97 -22.32
CA MET A 293 0.50 22.23 -23.73
C MET A 293 -0.39 21.43 -24.69
N THR A 294 -0.81 20.23 -24.28
CA THR A 294 -1.54 19.28 -25.14
C THR A 294 -3.04 19.25 -24.89
N SER A 295 -3.51 19.77 -23.76
CA SER A 295 -4.94 19.82 -23.43
C SER A 295 -5.61 21.01 -24.12
N ARG A 296 -6.83 20.80 -24.63
CA ARG A 296 -7.66 21.87 -25.20
C ARG A 296 -8.15 22.79 -24.09
N ARG A 297 -7.87 24.10 -24.20
CA ARG A 297 -8.34 25.13 -23.27
C ARG A 297 -9.27 26.09 -23.99
N THR A 298 -10.19 26.75 -23.27
CA THR A 298 -11.24 27.61 -23.86
C THR A 298 -10.70 28.70 -24.75
N TYR A 299 -9.45 29.14 -24.54
CA TYR A 299 -8.83 30.22 -25.30
C TYR A 299 -7.53 29.80 -26.02
N LYS A 300 -7.21 28.49 -26.04
CA LYS A 300 -5.95 28.03 -26.62
C LYS A 300 -6.11 26.62 -27.19
N GLU A 301 -5.89 26.50 -28.49
CA GLU A 301 -5.80 25.19 -29.14
C GLU A 301 -4.53 24.44 -28.65
N PRO A 302 -4.59 23.11 -28.57
CA PRO A 302 -3.41 22.30 -28.26
C PRO A 302 -2.24 22.63 -29.16
N PHE A 303 -1.04 22.58 -28.62
CA PHE A 303 0.16 22.74 -29.44
C PHE A 303 0.34 21.52 -30.34
N SER A 304 0.88 21.73 -31.52
CA SER A 304 1.31 20.63 -32.38
C SER A 304 2.42 19.81 -31.71
N PRO A 305 2.56 18.53 -32.03
CA PRO A 305 3.61 17.68 -31.46
C PRO A 305 5.01 18.28 -31.63
N ASP A 306 5.32 18.87 -32.75
CA ASP A 306 6.61 19.52 -33.00
C ASP A 306 6.84 20.73 -32.13
N ARG A 307 5.80 21.54 -31.90
CA ARG A 307 5.85 22.68 -30.99
C ARG A 307 6.06 22.22 -29.54
N VAL A 308 5.36 21.17 -29.10
CA VAL A 308 5.55 20.58 -27.75
C VAL A 308 7.00 20.15 -27.56
N ARG A 309 7.58 19.44 -28.54
CA ARG A 309 9.00 19.02 -28.52
C ARG A 309 9.94 20.22 -28.41
N GLY A 310 9.65 21.26 -29.16
CA GLY A 310 10.44 22.51 -29.12
C GLY A 310 10.36 23.20 -27.75
N GLU A 311 9.21 23.21 -27.10
CA GLU A 311 9.05 23.78 -25.76
C GLU A 311 9.79 22.96 -24.69
N LEU A 312 9.69 21.62 -24.77
CA LEU A 312 10.43 20.74 -23.87
C LEU A 312 11.96 20.93 -24.00
N GLU A 313 12.45 21.06 -25.22
CA GLU A 313 13.87 21.31 -25.48
C GLU A 313 14.32 22.69 -24.99
N ARG A 314 13.50 23.73 -25.17
CA ARG A 314 13.79 25.09 -24.62
C ARG A 314 13.80 25.13 -23.10
N GLY A 315 12.95 24.33 -22.48
CA GLY A 315 12.88 24.21 -21.02
C GLY A 315 13.98 23.35 -20.42
N ARG A 316 14.69 22.57 -21.22
CA ARG A 316 15.73 21.64 -20.79
C ARG A 316 16.87 22.38 -20.09
N GLY A 317 17.20 21.98 -18.86
CA GLY A 317 18.25 22.61 -18.04
C GLY A 317 17.89 24.01 -17.51
N THR A 318 16.64 24.48 -17.71
CA THR A 318 16.13 25.72 -17.15
C THR A 318 14.85 25.49 -16.33
N GLN A 319 13.74 25.23 -16.95
CA GLN A 319 12.51 24.84 -16.27
C GLN A 319 12.54 23.38 -15.84
N PHE A 320 13.04 22.51 -16.69
CA PHE A 320 12.97 21.07 -16.53
C PHE A 320 14.34 20.44 -16.30
N ASP A 321 14.36 19.37 -15.52
CA ASP A 321 15.50 18.47 -15.40
C ASP A 321 15.88 17.91 -16.78
N PRO A 322 17.13 18.11 -17.23
CA PRO A 322 17.56 17.68 -18.56
C PRO A 322 17.45 16.17 -18.79
N ASP A 323 17.72 15.37 -17.77
CA ASP A 323 17.63 13.90 -17.84
C ASP A 323 16.16 13.45 -17.96
N LEU A 324 15.24 14.05 -17.23
CA LEU A 324 13.81 13.75 -17.35
C LEU A 324 13.25 14.15 -18.72
N VAL A 325 13.70 15.24 -19.31
CA VAL A 325 13.31 15.64 -20.67
C VAL A 325 13.73 14.59 -21.68
N ASP A 326 14.97 14.07 -21.60
CA ASP A 326 15.47 13.04 -22.51
C ASP A 326 14.65 11.74 -22.38
N HIS A 327 14.34 11.30 -21.15
CA HIS A 327 13.46 10.16 -20.91
C HIS A 327 12.05 10.38 -21.46
N PHE A 328 11.49 11.57 -21.26
CA PHE A 328 10.12 11.86 -21.70
C PHE A 328 10.00 11.94 -23.22
N LYS A 329 10.96 12.51 -23.91
CA LYS A 329 11.00 12.52 -25.39
C LYS A 329 10.99 11.11 -25.96
N ALA A 330 11.76 10.20 -25.36
CA ALA A 330 11.75 8.80 -25.77
C ALA A 330 10.38 8.12 -25.55
N ILE A 331 9.67 8.44 -24.44
CA ILE A 331 8.30 7.98 -24.22
C ILE A 331 7.36 8.49 -25.32
N LEU A 332 7.45 9.77 -25.67
CA LEU A 332 6.60 10.35 -26.70
C LEU A 332 6.85 9.72 -28.08
N ASP A 333 8.11 9.38 -28.41
CA ASP A 333 8.45 8.69 -29.65
C ASP A 333 7.87 7.28 -29.74
N GLU A 334 7.84 6.56 -28.63
CA GLU A 334 7.23 5.24 -28.51
C GLU A 334 5.69 5.33 -28.60
N TYR A 335 5.10 6.32 -27.93
CA TYR A 335 3.65 6.52 -27.90
C TYR A 335 3.06 6.84 -29.26
N VAL A 336 3.76 7.68 -30.06
CA VAL A 336 3.33 8.02 -31.44
C VAL A 336 3.38 6.82 -32.38
N LYS A 337 4.23 5.83 -32.12
CA LYS A 337 4.33 4.60 -32.94
C LYS A 337 3.24 3.58 -32.63
N THR A 338 2.53 3.75 -31.49
CA THR A 338 1.56 2.76 -30.98
C THR A 338 0.10 3.21 -31.22
N VAL A 339 -0.12 4.47 -31.58
CA VAL A 339 -1.42 5.06 -31.95
C VAL A 339 -1.48 5.30 -33.47
#